data_7b113e61e24ad9284f3215436524393b
#
_entry.id   7b113e61e24ad9284f3215436524393b
#
_cell.length_a   1.000
_cell.length_b   1.000
_cell.length_c   1.000
_cell.angle_alpha   90.00
_cell.angle_beta   90.00
_cell.angle_gamma   90.00
#
_symmetry.space_group_name_H-M   'P 1'
#
loop_
_entity.id
_entity.type
_entity.pdbx_description
1 polymer ?
#
loop_
_entity_poly.entity_id
_entity_poly.type
_entity_poly.pdbx_seq_one_letter_code
_entity_poly.pdbx_strand_id
1 'polypeptide(L)'
;MEIGDAEQDNLYDQLYEIHEIACIYFQNNLKSNSKAKVGQKYLKDRNFSDSIIKDYRLGISLDSWDALFKEVSGKFDENILKKSGLFSESKKGLVDRFRNRLMFPFFNLSGKIVGFSGRTLAEDDDVKYLNSPETFLFQKSKIFYGGYQTLPTIRKQNFAILVEGQTDYLRLIENGFPNVIATSGTAFSNKHATVLKKHTNRAILAYDSDDAGINAAIRASYALLQEGIETRVLFLGNNYDPDDFFQEEKNSQAIFKERIKNALHPIPFIIKQKEILKQSATERSVFVDECLSEIKLVSDSIIQSDLIKRLSNEISIPESELLNRLDSIKTKRYRQISDEKAEIKSMHYTSLSEKAQLELIKLAIHYPDNIKDINVGLFTSPFLHDAMKAIAKNNGENNNEAQLLQTIKGNEEERNLIASLAIKGHEKEDKDQILKDCLLILEQEPIKKKIQLLRDKIRRLEESDSLPDDKLITELSNLQKDLK
;
A
#
# COMPACT_ATOMS: atom_id res chain seq x y z
N MET A 1 -13.06 -14.11 -15.55
CA MET A 1 -14.45 -13.67 -15.74
C MET A 1 -14.53 -12.23 -15.32
N GLU A 2 -14.84 -11.33 -16.23
CA GLU A 2 -15.37 -10.04 -15.82
C GLU A 2 -16.73 -10.33 -15.18
N ILE A 3 -16.83 -10.07 -13.88
CA ILE A 3 -18.10 -10.08 -13.17
C ILE A 3 -18.94 -9.01 -13.86
N GLY A 4 -20.14 -9.33 -14.33
CA GLY A 4 -21.03 -8.32 -14.91
C GLY A 4 -21.30 -7.22 -13.89
N ASP A 5 -21.55 -5.98 -14.33
CA ASP A 5 -21.72 -4.82 -13.44
C ASP A 5 -22.68 -5.11 -12.28
N ALA A 6 -23.76 -5.83 -12.53
CA ALA A 6 -24.75 -6.22 -11.50
C ALA A 6 -24.22 -7.24 -10.47
N GLU A 7 -23.36 -8.18 -10.87
CA GLU A 7 -22.73 -9.13 -9.94
C GLU A 7 -21.63 -8.45 -9.11
N GLN A 8 -20.95 -7.47 -9.69
CA GLN A 8 -19.94 -6.69 -9.00
C GLN A 8 -20.59 -5.76 -7.97
N ASP A 9 -21.69 -5.10 -8.31
CA ASP A 9 -22.48 -4.28 -7.38
C ASP A 9 -22.99 -5.11 -6.21
N ASN A 10 -23.53 -6.31 -6.46
CA ASN A 10 -23.98 -7.23 -5.42
C ASN A 10 -22.82 -7.67 -4.50
N LEU A 11 -21.63 -7.92 -5.04
CA LEU A 11 -20.45 -8.25 -4.24
C LEU A 11 -20.07 -7.09 -3.30
N TYR A 12 -20.04 -5.85 -3.81
CA TYR A 12 -19.74 -4.67 -2.99
C TYR A 12 -20.76 -4.47 -1.88
N ASP A 13 -22.05 -4.62 -2.18
CA ASP A 13 -23.11 -4.45 -1.19
C ASP A 13 -22.99 -5.49 -0.06
N GLN A 14 -22.74 -6.75 -0.38
CA GLN A 14 -22.52 -7.80 0.63
C GLN A 14 -21.26 -7.56 1.46
N LEU A 15 -20.17 -7.06 0.83
CA LEU A 15 -18.96 -6.71 1.54
C LEU A 15 -19.17 -5.50 2.48
N TYR A 16 -19.95 -4.51 2.11
CA TYR A 16 -20.33 -3.40 3.01
C TYR A 16 -21.21 -3.89 4.15
N GLU A 17 -22.19 -4.76 3.86
CA GLU A 17 -23.09 -5.31 4.87
C GLU A 17 -22.34 -6.10 5.95
N ILE A 18 -21.42 -6.98 5.55
CA ILE A 18 -20.63 -7.77 6.52
C ILE A 18 -19.73 -6.89 7.38
N HIS A 19 -19.14 -5.82 6.82
CA HIS A 19 -18.35 -4.87 7.62
C HIS A 19 -19.22 -4.09 8.61
N GLU A 20 -20.43 -3.72 8.23
CA GLU A 20 -21.38 -3.05 9.10
C GLU A 20 -21.82 -3.97 10.27
N ILE A 21 -22.15 -5.22 9.97
CA ILE A 21 -22.47 -6.24 11.00
C ILE A 21 -21.29 -6.44 11.95
N ALA A 22 -20.07 -6.57 11.41
CA ALA A 22 -18.87 -6.71 12.23
C ALA A 22 -18.66 -5.49 13.14
N CYS A 23 -18.86 -4.27 12.64
CA CYS A 23 -18.73 -3.06 13.43
C CYS A 23 -19.77 -3.02 14.57
N ILE A 24 -21.03 -3.30 14.26
CA ILE A 24 -22.09 -3.37 15.30
C ILE A 24 -21.75 -4.43 16.34
N TYR A 25 -21.28 -5.59 15.92
CA TYR A 25 -20.84 -6.68 16.79
C TYR A 25 -19.72 -6.22 17.73
N PHE A 26 -18.67 -5.56 17.22
CA PHE A 26 -17.57 -5.04 18.03
C PHE A 26 -18.02 -3.95 18.99
N GLN A 27 -18.92 -3.05 18.56
CA GLN A 27 -19.48 -2.01 19.42
C GLN A 27 -20.32 -2.60 20.57
N ASN A 28 -21.16 -3.60 20.27
CA ASN A 28 -21.97 -4.27 21.28
C ASN A 28 -21.10 -5.00 22.32
N ASN A 29 -20.01 -5.65 21.86
CA ASN A 29 -19.04 -6.25 22.76
C ASN A 29 -18.41 -5.22 23.70
N LEU A 30 -17.99 -4.08 23.19
CA LEU A 30 -17.39 -3.02 24.01
C LEU A 30 -18.38 -2.50 25.09
N LYS A 31 -19.67 -2.37 24.75
CA LYS A 31 -20.69 -1.85 25.67
C LYS A 31 -21.12 -2.86 26.75
N SER A 32 -21.36 -4.10 26.37
CA SER A 32 -22.16 -5.03 27.17
C SER A 32 -21.40 -6.29 27.61
N ASN A 33 -20.25 -6.59 27.01
CA ASN A 33 -19.55 -7.85 27.27
C ASN A 33 -18.62 -7.72 28.48
N SER A 34 -18.78 -8.62 29.46
CA SER A 34 -17.93 -8.65 30.65
C SER A 34 -16.44 -8.88 30.35
N LYS A 35 -16.12 -9.47 29.18
CA LYS A 35 -14.75 -9.68 28.69
C LYS A 35 -14.15 -8.40 28.10
N ALA A 36 -14.94 -7.35 27.87
CA ALA A 36 -14.48 -6.08 27.31
C ALA A 36 -13.84 -5.11 28.34
N LYS A 37 -13.77 -5.50 29.62
CA LYS A 37 -13.24 -4.65 30.70
C LYS A 37 -11.85 -4.10 30.43
N VAL A 38 -10.99 -4.86 29.79
CA VAL A 38 -9.62 -4.42 29.47
C VAL A 38 -9.66 -3.28 28.44
N GLY A 39 -10.47 -3.41 27.38
CA GLY A 39 -10.64 -2.34 26.39
C GLY A 39 -11.34 -1.11 26.95
N GLN A 40 -12.36 -1.27 27.79
CA GLN A 40 -13.02 -0.17 28.49
C GLN A 40 -12.05 0.57 29.40
N LYS A 41 -11.22 -0.18 30.17
CA LYS A 41 -10.18 0.40 31.01
C LYS A 41 -9.16 1.17 30.15
N TYR A 42 -8.67 0.59 29.05
CA TYR A 42 -7.74 1.25 28.15
C TYR A 42 -8.27 2.62 27.65
N LEU A 43 -9.53 2.66 27.18
CA LEU A 43 -10.15 3.90 26.72
C LEU A 43 -10.30 4.93 27.84
N LYS A 44 -10.64 4.47 29.04
CA LYS A 44 -10.77 5.33 30.24
C LYS A 44 -9.41 5.86 30.70
N ASP A 45 -8.39 5.00 30.78
CA ASP A 45 -7.04 5.38 31.20
C ASP A 45 -6.42 6.40 30.21
N ARG A 46 -6.81 6.31 28.93
CA ARG A 46 -6.48 7.29 27.91
C ARG A 46 -7.42 8.49 27.85
N ASN A 47 -8.37 8.62 28.76
CA ASN A 47 -9.34 9.74 28.86
C ASN A 47 -10.09 10.03 27.54
N PHE A 48 -10.45 9.00 26.75
CA PHE A 48 -11.32 9.21 25.60
C PHE A 48 -12.78 9.35 26.05
N SER A 49 -13.46 10.38 25.53
CA SER A 49 -14.87 10.64 25.84
C SER A 49 -15.81 9.61 25.20
N ASP A 50 -17.00 9.44 25.81
CA ASP A 50 -18.04 8.58 25.25
C ASP A 50 -18.51 9.05 23.87
N SER A 51 -18.41 10.36 23.56
CA SER A 51 -18.70 10.89 22.23
C SER A 51 -17.71 10.39 21.19
N ILE A 52 -16.41 10.43 21.47
CA ILE A 52 -15.37 9.88 20.58
C ILE A 52 -15.60 8.39 20.34
N ILE A 53 -15.84 7.62 21.41
CA ILE A 53 -16.08 6.18 21.29
C ILE A 53 -17.28 5.89 20.39
N LYS A 54 -18.35 6.65 20.54
CA LYS A 54 -19.58 6.50 19.76
C LYS A 54 -19.43 6.98 18.33
N ASP A 55 -18.90 8.20 18.12
CA ASP A 55 -18.86 8.87 16.82
C ASP A 55 -17.87 8.18 15.86
N TYR A 56 -16.78 7.62 16.42
CA TYR A 56 -15.80 6.82 15.68
C TYR A 56 -16.09 5.31 15.72
N ARG A 57 -17.21 4.91 16.31
CA ARG A 57 -17.72 3.54 16.34
C ARG A 57 -16.70 2.53 16.85
N LEU A 58 -15.95 2.91 17.90
CA LEU A 58 -14.96 2.03 18.49
C LEU A 58 -15.64 0.78 19.08
N GLY A 59 -14.97 -0.35 19.00
CA GLY A 59 -15.47 -1.63 19.46
C GLY A 59 -14.37 -2.51 20.03
N ILE A 60 -14.70 -3.76 20.34
CA ILE A 60 -13.73 -4.75 20.79
C ILE A 60 -14.01 -6.11 20.13
N SER A 61 -12.96 -6.73 19.60
CA SER A 61 -12.98 -8.14 19.22
C SER A 61 -12.66 -8.99 20.44
N LEU A 62 -13.45 -10.02 20.67
CA LEU A 62 -13.27 -10.94 21.79
C LEU A 62 -12.02 -11.81 21.59
N ASP A 63 -11.49 -12.36 22.66
CA ASP A 63 -10.48 -13.41 22.62
C ASP A 63 -11.14 -14.75 22.26
N SER A 64 -11.44 -14.91 20.97
CA SER A 64 -12.09 -16.08 20.41
C SER A 64 -11.68 -16.27 18.96
N TRP A 65 -11.58 -17.52 18.53
CA TRP A 65 -11.19 -17.88 17.17
C TRP A 65 -12.33 -17.79 16.15
N ASP A 66 -13.58 -17.76 16.58
CA ASP A 66 -14.75 -17.93 15.71
C ASP A 66 -16.00 -17.14 16.19
N ALA A 67 -15.84 -16.17 17.07
CA ALA A 67 -16.98 -15.47 17.64
C ALA A 67 -17.68 -14.57 16.60
N LEU A 68 -16.94 -13.81 15.78
CA LEU A 68 -17.49 -13.03 14.68
C LEU A 68 -17.95 -13.97 13.56
N PHE A 69 -17.19 -15.03 13.26
CA PHE A 69 -17.58 -16.02 12.25
C PHE A 69 -18.95 -16.62 12.54
N LYS A 70 -19.23 -17.01 13.79
CA LYS A 70 -20.55 -17.52 14.20
C LYS A 70 -21.67 -16.50 14.04
N GLU A 71 -21.39 -15.22 14.21
CA GLU A 71 -22.39 -14.15 14.04
C GLU A 71 -22.81 -13.99 12.57
N VAL A 72 -21.91 -14.24 11.63
CA VAL A 72 -22.15 -14.01 10.19
C VAL A 72 -22.29 -15.29 9.37
N SER A 73 -21.90 -16.45 9.93
CA SER A 73 -22.05 -17.75 9.25
C SER A 73 -23.52 -18.04 8.93
N GLY A 74 -23.80 -18.50 7.70
CA GLY A 74 -25.15 -18.72 7.22
C GLY A 74 -25.89 -17.49 6.69
N LYS A 75 -25.33 -16.27 6.88
CA LYS A 75 -25.85 -15.04 6.27
C LYS A 75 -25.17 -14.71 4.93
N PHE A 76 -23.91 -15.14 4.77
CA PHE A 76 -23.09 -14.88 3.59
C PHE A 76 -22.42 -16.16 3.11
N ASP A 77 -22.17 -16.22 1.79
CA ASP A 77 -21.39 -17.29 1.19
C ASP A 77 -19.92 -17.25 1.65
N GLU A 78 -19.29 -18.42 1.76
CA GLU A 78 -17.88 -18.54 2.20
C GLU A 78 -16.92 -17.68 1.38
N ASN A 79 -17.17 -17.53 0.08
CA ASN A 79 -16.38 -16.67 -0.81
C ASN A 79 -16.46 -15.18 -0.42
N ILE A 80 -17.62 -14.71 0.05
CA ILE A 80 -17.79 -13.33 0.56
C ILE A 80 -17.01 -13.18 1.87
N LEU A 81 -17.12 -14.15 2.77
CA LEU A 81 -16.39 -14.15 4.04
C LEU A 81 -14.87 -14.07 3.80
N LYS A 82 -14.32 -14.85 2.88
CA LYS A 82 -12.90 -14.81 2.51
C LYS A 82 -12.47 -13.46 1.94
N LYS A 83 -13.29 -12.85 1.09
CA LYS A 83 -12.99 -11.55 0.45
C LYS A 83 -13.15 -10.36 1.38
N SER A 84 -13.83 -10.50 2.52
CA SER A 84 -14.06 -9.40 3.47
C SER A 84 -12.81 -8.92 4.19
N GLY A 85 -11.78 -9.76 4.31
CA GLY A 85 -10.59 -9.48 5.11
C GLY A 85 -10.81 -9.51 6.63
N LEU A 86 -12.00 -9.97 7.09
CA LEU A 86 -12.35 -10.15 8.50
C LEU A 86 -11.93 -11.52 9.03
N PHE A 87 -11.65 -12.46 8.15
CA PHE A 87 -11.31 -13.85 8.46
C PHE A 87 -9.96 -14.23 7.86
N SER A 88 -9.36 -15.26 8.45
CA SER A 88 -8.15 -15.91 7.95
C SER A 88 -8.42 -17.40 7.75
N GLU A 89 -7.79 -18.00 6.75
CA GLU A 89 -7.92 -19.43 6.50
C GLU A 89 -7.07 -20.21 7.52
N SER A 90 -7.62 -21.30 8.01
CA SER A 90 -6.94 -22.26 8.88
C SER A 90 -7.21 -23.68 8.41
N LYS A 91 -6.46 -24.68 8.94
CA LYS A 91 -6.71 -26.11 8.64
C LYS A 91 -8.11 -26.57 9.01
N LYS A 92 -8.84 -25.84 9.84
CA LYS A 92 -10.19 -26.18 10.33
C LYS A 92 -11.30 -25.30 9.72
N GLY A 93 -10.97 -24.47 8.72
CA GLY A 93 -11.87 -23.50 8.10
C GLY A 93 -11.51 -22.06 8.45
N LEU A 94 -12.46 -21.15 8.23
CA LEU A 94 -12.28 -19.72 8.51
C LEU A 94 -12.26 -19.44 10.02
N VAL A 95 -11.35 -18.56 10.41
CA VAL A 95 -11.21 -18.06 11.80
C VAL A 95 -11.20 -16.54 11.81
N ASP A 96 -11.62 -15.94 12.92
CA ASP A 96 -11.60 -14.49 13.10
C ASP A 96 -10.18 -13.96 12.98
N ARG A 97 -9.97 -12.96 12.13
CA ARG A 97 -8.69 -12.29 11.97
C ARG A 97 -8.33 -11.44 13.18
N PHE A 98 -9.31 -10.74 13.73
CA PHE A 98 -9.13 -9.86 14.88
C PHE A 98 -9.58 -10.56 16.16
N ARG A 99 -8.66 -10.71 17.10
CA ARG A 99 -8.89 -11.35 18.41
C ARG A 99 -8.24 -10.55 19.51
N ASN A 100 -8.95 -10.37 20.62
CA ASN A 100 -8.49 -9.62 21.79
C ASN A 100 -7.93 -8.23 21.43
N ARG A 101 -8.70 -7.45 20.60
CA ARG A 101 -8.24 -6.15 20.10
C ARG A 101 -9.30 -5.07 20.27
N LEU A 102 -8.86 -3.86 20.59
CA LEU A 102 -9.67 -2.66 20.43
C LEU A 102 -9.76 -2.33 18.94
N MET A 103 -10.99 -2.15 18.43
CA MET A 103 -11.29 -2.06 17.02
C MET A 103 -11.58 -0.63 16.57
N PHE A 104 -10.91 -0.21 15.50
CA PHE A 104 -11.03 1.10 14.87
C PHE A 104 -11.50 0.90 13.42
N PRO A 105 -12.75 1.24 13.08
CA PRO A 105 -13.26 1.08 11.72
C PRO A 105 -12.69 2.15 10.78
N PHE A 106 -12.37 1.74 9.56
CA PHE A 106 -12.06 2.65 8.45
C PHE A 106 -13.31 2.91 7.63
N PHE A 107 -13.54 4.17 7.31
CA PHE A 107 -14.65 4.62 6.49
C PHE A 107 -14.15 5.07 5.12
N ASN A 108 -14.87 4.72 4.05
CA ASN A 108 -14.69 5.37 2.77
C ASN A 108 -15.32 6.78 2.76
N LEU A 109 -15.16 7.53 1.68
CA LEU A 109 -15.70 8.90 1.57
C LEU A 109 -17.23 8.97 1.61
N SER A 110 -17.94 7.85 1.43
CA SER A 110 -19.40 7.75 1.54
C SER A 110 -19.86 7.38 2.96
N GLY A 111 -18.94 7.20 3.91
CA GLY A 111 -19.26 6.80 5.29
C GLY A 111 -19.53 5.30 5.47
N LYS A 112 -19.31 4.48 4.45
CA LYS A 112 -19.40 3.00 4.56
C LYS A 112 -18.10 2.45 5.15
N ILE A 113 -18.19 1.42 6.00
CA ILE A 113 -17.02 0.76 6.59
C ILE A 113 -16.38 -0.14 5.54
N VAL A 114 -15.06 -0.04 5.40
CA VAL A 114 -14.27 -0.75 4.39
C VAL A 114 -13.19 -1.66 4.96
N GLY A 115 -12.91 -1.54 6.25
CA GLY A 115 -11.92 -2.33 6.95
C GLY A 115 -11.76 -1.89 8.40
N PHE A 116 -10.82 -2.48 9.09
CA PHE A 116 -10.55 -2.22 10.51
C PHE A 116 -9.06 -2.18 10.80
N SER A 117 -8.71 -1.46 11.85
CA SER A 117 -7.47 -1.63 12.59
C SER A 117 -7.79 -2.16 13.97
N GLY A 118 -7.04 -3.14 14.44
CA GLY A 118 -7.21 -3.74 15.75
C GLY A 118 -5.95 -3.54 16.60
N ARG A 119 -6.00 -2.74 17.66
CA ARG A 119 -4.93 -2.60 18.63
C ARG A 119 -4.98 -3.74 19.64
N THR A 120 -3.89 -4.45 19.85
CA THR A 120 -3.84 -5.52 20.85
C THR A 120 -4.11 -5.00 22.25
N LEU A 121 -4.81 -5.83 23.04
CA LEU A 121 -5.05 -5.62 24.48
C LEU A 121 -4.23 -6.62 25.31
N ALA A 122 -3.46 -7.50 24.67
CA ALA A 122 -2.53 -8.42 25.31
C ALA A 122 -1.15 -7.77 25.41
N GLU A 123 -0.44 -8.01 26.51
CA GLU A 123 0.91 -7.48 26.75
C GLU A 123 1.98 -8.26 25.98
N ASP A 124 1.70 -9.51 25.61
CA ASP A 124 2.59 -10.46 24.97
C ASP A 124 2.37 -10.60 23.44
N ASP A 125 1.54 -9.75 22.83
CA ASP A 125 1.32 -9.74 21.38
C ASP A 125 2.30 -8.74 20.70
N ASP A 126 3.26 -9.26 19.96
CA ASP A 126 4.26 -8.47 19.22
C ASP A 126 3.65 -7.50 18.20
N VAL A 127 2.43 -7.77 17.72
CA VAL A 127 1.74 -6.95 16.72
C VAL A 127 0.82 -5.95 17.40
N LYS A 128 1.38 -4.78 17.79
CA LYS A 128 0.63 -3.70 18.45
C LYS A 128 -0.64 -3.29 17.68
N TYR A 129 -0.56 -3.11 16.37
CA TYR A 129 -1.69 -2.81 15.49
C TYR A 129 -1.76 -3.79 14.34
N LEU A 130 -2.91 -4.43 14.17
CA LEU A 130 -3.23 -5.30 13.04
C LEU A 130 -4.27 -4.64 12.16
N ASN A 131 -3.96 -4.41 10.89
CA ASN A 131 -4.90 -3.85 9.92
C ASN A 131 -5.58 -4.94 9.08
N SER A 132 -6.76 -4.63 8.54
CA SER A 132 -7.35 -5.40 7.46
C SER A 132 -6.33 -5.61 6.33
N PRO A 133 -6.32 -6.74 5.63
CA PRO A 133 -5.49 -6.93 4.45
C PRO A 133 -5.96 -6.02 3.31
N GLU A 134 -5.20 -5.94 2.23
CA GLU A 134 -5.68 -5.34 0.99
C GLU A 134 -6.91 -6.11 0.49
N THR A 135 -8.00 -5.40 0.21
CA THR A 135 -9.24 -5.99 -0.31
C THR A 135 -9.81 -5.12 -1.44
N PHE A 136 -10.91 -5.57 -2.05
CA PHE A 136 -11.64 -4.76 -3.02
C PHE A 136 -12.12 -3.41 -2.44
N LEU A 137 -12.46 -3.37 -1.13
CA LEU A 137 -12.92 -2.17 -0.45
C LEU A 137 -11.80 -1.37 0.21
N PHE A 138 -10.72 -2.01 0.63
CA PHE A 138 -9.70 -1.43 1.49
C PHE A 138 -8.33 -1.43 0.82
N GLN A 139 -7.87 -0.24 0.43
CA GLN A 139 -6.54 -0.02 -0.14
C GLN A 139 -5.75 0.91 0.80
N LYS A 140 -4.85 0.32 1.60
CA LYS A 140 -4.09 1.05 2.65
C LYS A 140 -3.37 2.29 2.12
N SER A 141 -2.82 2.21 0.92
CA SER A 141 -2.09 3.31 0.30
C SER A 141 -2.95 4.49 -0.17
N LYS A 142 -4.28 4.39 -0.11
CA LYS A 142 -5.22 5.41 -0.59
C LYS A 142 -6.22 5.88 0.45
N ILE A 143 -6.25 5.27 1.62
CA ILE A 143 -7.24 5.57 2.66
C ILE A 143 -6.57 6.25 3.86
N PHE A 144 -7.26 7.23 4.41
CA PHE A 144 -6.89 7.86 5.68
C PHE A 144 -7.88 7.46 6.77
N TYR A 145 -7.36 7.14 7.95
CA TYR A 145 -8.22 7.05 9.13
C TYR A 145 -8.77 8.43 9.46
N GLY A 146 -10.05 8.50 9.71
CA GLY A 146 -10.76 9.76 9.94
C GLY A 146 -11.06 10.59 8.67
N GLY A 147 -10.68 10.10 7.48
CA GLY A 147 -10.87 10.87 6.24
C GLY A 147 -12.32 11.25 5.98
N TYR A 148 -13.27 10.34 6.18
CA TYR A 148 -14.70 10.62 6.04
C TYR A 148 -15.15 11.80 6.92
N GLN A 149 -14.72 11.80 8.19
CA GLN A 149 -15.15 12.79 9.18
C GLN A 149 -14.49 14.16 8.96
N THR A 150 -13.22 14.20 8.53
CA THR A 150 -12.40 15.42 8.59
C THR A 150 -12.06 16.04 7.24
N LEU A 151 -12.06 15.30 6.12
CA LEU A 151 -11.78 15.86 4.79
C LEU A 151 -12.68 17.02 4.37
N PRO A 152 -13.99 17.08 4.73
CA PRO A 152 -14.79 18.29 4.47
C PRO A 152 -14.25 19.53 5.17
N THR A 153 -13.79 19.39 6.42
CA THR A 153 -13.17 20.48 7.20
C THR A 153 -11.80 20.85 6.64
N ILE A 154 -10.98 19.86 6.30
CA ILE A 154 -9.67 20.05 5.64
C ILE A 154 -9.84 20.86 4.35
N ARG A 155 -10.82 20.49 3.51
CA ARG A 155 -11.10 21.21 2.26
C ARG A 155 -11.52 22.64 2.53
N LYS A 156 -12.43 22.88 3.50
CA LYS A 156 -12.90 24.23 3.87
C LYS A 156 -11.77 25.10 4.40
N GLN A 157 -10.87 24.54 5.21
CA GLN A 157 -9.75 25.26 5.81
C GLN A 157 -8.53 25.34 4.88
N ASN A 158 -8.50 24.54 3.83
CA ASN A 158 -7.34 24.29 2.97
C ASN A 158 -6.08 24.00 3.79
N PHE A 159 -6.21 23.13 4.78
CA PHE A 159 -5.15 22.81 5.72
C PHE A 159 -5.40 21.45 6.41
N ALA A 160 -4.42 20.55 6.35
CA ALA A 160 -4.46 19.23 7.00
C ALA A 160 -3.37 19.08 8.06
N ILE A 161 -3.69 18.41 9.16
CA ILE A 161 -2.72 17.89 10.12
C ILE A 161 -2.64 16.40 9.91
N LEU A 162 -1.44 15.86 9.70
CA LEU A 162 -1.18 14.44 9.50
C LEU A 162 -0.51 13.88 10.74
N VAL A 163 -1.03 12.76 11.22
CA VAL A 163 -0.46 11.97 12.33
C VAL A 163 -0.27 10.52 11.90
N GLU A 164 0.45 9.73 12.69
CA GLU A 164 0.74 8.33 12.33
C GLU A 164 -0.39 7.39 12.73
N GLY A 165 -0.88 7.48 13.94
CA GLY A 165 -1.77 6.51 14.57
C GLY A 165 -3.23 6.95 14.72
N GLN A 166 -4.09 5.96 14.99
CA GLN A 166 -5.51 6.19 15.27
C GLN A 166 -5.71 6.90 16.62
N THR A 167 -4.89 6.59 17.62
CA THR A 167 -4.93 7.21 18.95
C THR A 167 -4.58 8.68 18.87
N ASP A 168 -3.53 9.03 18.10
CA ASP A 168 -3.12 10.42 17.87
C ASP A 168 -4.21 11.22 17.18
N TYR A 169 -4.80 10.62 16.16
CA TYR A 169 -5.94 11.19 15.45
C TYR A 169 -7.10 11.50 16.40
N LEU A 170 -7.55 10.51 17.18
CA LEU A 170 -8.67 10.69 18.10
C LEU A 170 -8.34 11.72 19.19
N ARG A 171 -7.10 11.75 19.66
CA ARG A 171 -6.61 12.73 20.61
C ARG A 171 -6.70 14.16 20.09
N LEU A 172 -6.27 14.39 18.86
CA LEU A 172 -6.37 15.71 18.24
C LEU A 172 -7.83 16.14 18.04
N ILE A 173 -8.70 15.24 17.60
CA ILE A 173 -10.14 15.51 17.49
C ILE A 173 -10.71 15.94 18.82
N GLU A 174 -10.44 15.20 19.90
CA GLU A 174 -10.92 15.49 21.26
C GLU A 174 -10.44 16.85 21.75
N ASN A 175 -9.25 17.27 21.32
CA ASN A 175 -8.66 18.56 21.65
C ASN A 175 -9.01 19.68 20.66
N GLY A 176 -10.02 19.49 19.79
CA GLY A 176 -10.57 20.55 18.94
C GLY A 176 -9.76 20.85 17.68
N PHE A 177 -9.07 19.85 17.12
CA PHE A 177 -8.37 19.92 15.83
C PHE A 177 -9.11 19.08 14.78
N PRO A 178 -10.21 19.59 14.18
CA PRO A 178 -11.10 18.82 13.32
C PRO A 178 -10.58 18.61 11.89
N ASN A 179 -9.35 19.04 11.61
CA ASN A 179 -8.69 18.94 10.30
C ASN A 179 -7.49 17.97 10.31
N VAL A 180 -7.58 16.91 11.11
CA VAL A 180 -6.55 15.87 11.24
C VAL A 180 -6.92 14.63 10.44
N ILE A 181 -5.92 13.91 9.94
CA ILE A 181 -6.02 12.58 9.31
C ILE A 181 -4.83 11.72 9.74
N ALA A 182 -4.99 10.38 9.72
CA ALA A 182 -3.89 9.46 10.01
C ALA A 182 -3.69 8.40 8.92
N THR A 183 -2.44 7.94 8.76
CA THR A 183 -2.07 6.82 7.85
C THR A 183 -2.25 5.45 8.49
N SER A 184 -2.30 5.38 9.81
CA SER A 184 -2.71 4.21 10.61
C SER A 184 -1.91 2.94 10.34
N GLY A 185 -0.62 2.96 10.67
CA GLY A 185 0.26 1.79 10.61
C GLY A 185 0.72 1.42 9.19
N THR A 186 0.62 2.37 8.26
CA THR A 186 1.26 2.28 6.94
C THR A 186 2.11 3.53 6.70
N ALA A 187 3.27 3.35 6.09
CA ALA A 187 4.08 4.50 5.68
C ALA A 187 3.28 5.40 4.72
N PHE A 188 3.39 6.72 4.92
CA PHE A 188 2.82 7.68 3.98
C PHE A 188 3.44 7.50 2.59
N SER A 189 2.63 7.42 1.56
CA SER A 189 3.06 7.16 0.17
C SER A 189 2.65 8.28 -0.76
N ASN A 190 3.24 8.30 -1.97
CA ASN A 190 2.84 9.25 -3.03
C ASN A 190 1.33 9.10 -3.37
N LYS A 191 0.76 7.89 -3.27
CA LYS A 191 -0.68 7.69 -3.47
C LYS A 191 -1.52 8.41 -2.41
N HIS A 192 -1.07 8.42 -1.15
CA HIS A 192 -1.70 9.23 -0.10
C HIS A 192 -1.60 10.73 -0.43
N ALA A 193 -0.42 11.21 -0.88
CA ALA A 193 -0.24 12.60 -1.26
C ALA A 193 -1.16 13.00 -2.43
N THR A 194 -1.26 12.17 -3.48
CA THR A 194 -2.19 12.38 -4.61
C THR A 194 -3.66 12.44 -4.16
N VAL A 195 -4.07 11.59 -3.20
CA VAL A 195 -5.43 11.64 -2.63
C VAL A 195 -5.63 12.94 -1.84
N LEU A 196 -4.67 13.31 -0.99
CA LEU A 196 -4.76 14.50 -0.14
C LEU A 196 -4.76 15.79 -0.97
N LYS A 197 -4.00 15.85 -2.08
CA LYS A 197 -3.96 17.00 -2.99
C LYS A 197 -5.33 17.42 -3.52
N LYS A 198 -6.25 16.49 -3.66
CA LYS A 198 -7.64 16.80 -4.07
C LYS A 198 -8.43 17.57 -3.02
N HIS A 199 -7.93 17.64 -1.79
CA HIS A 199 -8.62 18.23 -0.65
C HIS A 199 -7.92 19.45 -0.06
N THR A 200 -6.59 19.56 -0.21
CA THR A 200 -5.83 20.69 0.35
C THR A 200 -4.51 20.90 -0.39
N ASN A 201 -4.00 22.14 -0.30
CA ASN A 201 -2.66 22.51 -0.77
C ASN A 201 -1.69 22.73 0.38
N ARG A 202 -2.08 22.52 1.64
CA ARG A 202 -1.24 22.74 2.82
C ARG A 202 -1.38 21.60 3.82
N ALA A 203 -0.25 21.14 4.33
CA ALA A 203 -0.20 20.08 5.33
C ALA A 203 0.85 20.35 6.41
N ILE A 204 0.56 19.93 7.63
CA ILE A 204 1.53 19.83 8.72
C ILE A 204 1.63 18.37 9.13
N LEU A 205 2.86 17.87 9.22
CA LEU A 205 3.19 16.57 9.78
C LEU A 205 3.42 16.74 11.28
N ALA A 206 2.59 16.10 12.09
CA ALA A 206 2.72 16.00 13.54
C ALA A 206 2.92 14.52 13.90
N TYR A 207 4.08 13.99 13.53
CA TYR A 207 4.49 12.61 13.73
C TYR A 207 5.22 12.44 15.06
N ASP A 208 5.48 11.20 15.44
CA ASP A 208 6.22 10.88 16.66
C ASP A 208 7.59 11.54 16.65
N SER A 209 8.05 11.99 17.81
CA SER A 209 9.31 12.74 17.93
C SER A 209 10.52 11.84 18.18
N ASP A 210 10.38 10.52 18.03
CA ASP A 210 11.49 9.57 18.02
C ASP A 210 12.17 9.50 16.65
N ASP A 211 13.28 8.77 16.56
CA ASP A 211 14.05 8.64 15.30
C ASP A 211 13.23 8.02 14.17
N ALA A 212 12.33 7.09 14.47
CA ALA A 212 11.49 6.44 13.48
C ALA A 212 10.44 7.39 12.91
N GLY A 213 9.75 8.15 13.77
CA GLY A 213 8.77 9.16 13.42
C GLY A 213 9.39 10.34 12.68
N ILE A 214 10.58 10.82 13.12
CA ILE A 214 11.34 11.86 12.40
C ILE A 214 11.64 11.39 10.96
N ASN A 215 12.16 10.18 10.77
CA ASN A 215 12.45 9.65 9.45
C ASN A 215 11.17 9.42 8.61
N ALA A 216 10.06 9.04 9.25
CA ALA A 216 8.75 8.93 8.60
C ALA A 216 8.24 10.31 8.14
N ALA A 217 8.36 11.35 9.00
CA ALA A 217 8.01 12.74 8.65
C ALA A 217 8.83 13.27 7.48
N ILE A 218 10.13 12.97 7.43
CA ILE A 218 11.01 13.36 6.31
C ILE A 218 10.51 12.73 5.00
N ARG A 219 10.26 11.42 4.98
CA ARG A 219 9.75 10.72 3.78
C ARG A 219 8.38 11.26 3.36
N ALA A 220 7.46 11.42 4.30
CA ALA A 220 6.13 11.97 4.03
C ALA A 220 6.20 13.40 3.48
N SER A 221 7.11 14.24 4.00
CA SER A 221 7.27 15.61 3.54
C SER A 221 7.70 15.69 2.08
N TYR A 222 8.62 14.84 1.64
CA TYR A 222 9.03 14.81 0.23
C TYR A 222 7.88 14.34 -0.67
N ALA A 223 7.13 13.30 -0.27
CA ALA A 223 5.97 12.84 -1.03
C ALA A 223 4.90 13.95 -1.19
N LEU A 224 4.67 14.75 -0.15
CA LEU A 224 3.74 15.89 -0.19
C LEU A 224 4.27 17.02 -1.10
N LEU A 225 5.55 17.37 -1.00
CA LEU A 225 6.18 18.41 -1.82
C LEU A 225 6.19 18.04 -3.31
N GLN A 226 6.39 16.76 -3.64
CA GLN A 226 6.34 16.24 -5.03
C GLN A 226 4.96 16.43 -5.67
N GLU A 227 3.89 16.32 -4.87
CA GLU A 227 2.51 16.61 -5.30
C GLU A 227 2.15 18.11 -5.21
N GLY A 228 3.11 18.99 -4.87
CA GLY A 228 2.89 20.42 -4.75
C GLY A 228 2.02 20.83 -3.56
N ILE A 229 2.08 20.08 -2.45
CA ILE A 229 1.46 20.44 -1.19
C ILE A 229 2.47 21.17 -0.32
N GLU A 230 2.18 22.44 0.04
CA GLU A 230 2.98 23.20 1.01
C GLU A 230 3.03 22.44 2.33
N THR A 231 4.22 22.02 2.72
CA THR A 231 4.40 21.12 3.84
C THR A 231 5.24 21.78 4.93
N ARG A 232 4.83 21.56 6.18
CA ARG A 232 5.60 21.88 7.38
C ARG A 232 5.67 20.68 8.30
N VAL A 233 6.69 20.64 9.14
CA VAL A 233 6.89 19.59 10.15
C VAL A 233 6.85 20.23 11.53
N LEU A 234 5.95 19.73 12.35
CA LEU A 234 5.81 20.08 13.75
C LEU A 234 6.59 19.07 14.59
N PHE A 235 7.48 19.55 15.44
CA PHE A 235 8.25 18.73 16.36
C PHE A 235 7.71 18.89 17.79
N LEU A 236 7.26 17.78 18.38
CA LEU A 236 6.69 17.80 19.73
C LEU A 236 7.78 17.81 20.81
N GLY A 237 8.99 17.29 20.53
CA GLY A 237 10.06 17.15 21.51
C GLY A 237 9.84 16.00 22.50
N ASN A 238 10.83 15.76 23.35
CA ASN A 238 10.76 14.79 24.46
C ASN A 238 10.31 13.36 24.05
N ASN A 239 10.55 12.95 22.82
CA ASN A 239 10.07 11.68 22.25
C ASN A 239 8.54 11.48 22.35
N TYR A 240 7.78 12.55 22.44
CA TYR A 240 6.32 12.49 22.46
C TYR A 240 5.76 12.04 21.12
N ASP A 241 4.77 11.15 21.18
CA ASP A 241 3.72 11.09 20.17
C ASP A 241 2.63 12.13 20.47
N PRO A 242 1.72 12.44 19.53
CA PRO A 242 0.65 13.41 19.80
C PRO A 242 -0.28 13.02 20.96
N ASP A 243 -0.55 11.71 21.16
CA ASP A 243 -1.41 11.27 22.26
C ASP A 243 -0.76 11.51 23.62
N ASP A 244 0.50 11.12 23.80
CA ASP A 244 1.26 11.33 25.03
C ASP A 244 1.48 12.83 25.31
N PHE A 245 1.75 13.64 24.27
CA PHE A 245 1.86 15.09 24.40
C PHE A 245 0.62 15.73 25.01
N PHE A 246 -0.57 15.36 24.53
CA PHE A 246 -1.83 15.90 25.08
C PHE A 246 -2.21 15.34 26.44
N GLN A 247 -1.68 14.22 26.84
CA GLN A 247 -1.91 13.64 28.18
C GLN A 247 -1.02 14.27 29.25
N GLU A 248 0.25 14.54 28.91
CA GLU A 248 1.26 14.93 29.89
C GLU A 248 1.46 16.45 29.96
N GLU A 249 1.29 17.17 28.84
CA GLU A 249 1.60 18.59 28.74
C GLU A 249 0.44 19.46 29.28
N LYS A 250 0.75 20.31 30.23
CA LYS A 250 -0.20 21.32 30.73
C LYS A 250 -0.46 22.38 29.66
N ASN A 251 -1.72 22.77 29.46
CA ASN A 251 -2.13 23.70 28.40
C ASN A 251 -1.79 23.20 26.98
N SER A 252 -1.77 21.89 26.77
CA SER A 252 -1.39 21.22 25.54
C SER A 252 -2.03 21.81 24.28
N GLN A 253 -3.32 22.19 24.32
CA GLN A 253 -4.00 22.82 23.18
C GLN A 253 -3.36 24.16 22.76
N ALA A 254 -3.02 25.01 23.71
CA ALA A 254 -2.42 26.31 23.44
C ALA A 254 -1.00 26.13 22.88
N ILE A 255 -0.22 25.25 23.52
CA ILE A 255 1.14 24.92 23.09
C ILE A 255 1.15 24.28 21.72
N PHE A 256 0.23 23.35 21.45
CA PHE A 256 0.13 22.71 20.14
C PHE A 256 -0.20 23.72 19.02
N LYS A 257 -1.14 24.67 19.29
CA LYS A 257 -1.44 25.76 18.35
C LYS A 257 -0.23 26.67 18.12
N GLU A 258 0.58 26.92 19.12
CA GLU A 258 1.81 27.68 18.97
C GLU A 258 2.85 26.90 18.15
N ARG A 259 3.02 25.61 18.41
CA ARG A 259 3.90 24.74 17.63
C ARG A 259 3.48 24.63 16.15
N ILE A 260 2.18 24.61 15.86
CA ILE A 260 1.66 24.69 14.48
C ILE A 260 2.16 25.96 13.79
N LYS A 261 2.11 27.12 14.46
CA LYS A 261 2.59 28.40 13.91
C LYS A 261 4.09 28.40 13.65
N ASN A 262 4.84 27.73 14.52
CA ASN A 262 6.30 27.63 14.48
C ASN A 262 6.82 26.39 13.75
N ALA A 263 5.95 25.63 13.10
CA ALA A 263 6.32 24.43 12.35
C ALA A 263 7.27 24.78 11.20
N LEU A 264 8.35 24.02 11.08
CA LEU A 264 9.43 24.27 10.13
C LEU A 264 9.08 23.70 8.75
N HIS A 265 9.62 24.36 7.72
CA HIS A 265 9.67 23.75 6.40
C HIS A 265 10.55 22.46 6.45
N PRO A 266 10.29 21.42 5.62
CA PRO A 266 11.05 20.16 5.68
C PRO A 266 12.57 20.33 5.62
N ILE A 267 13.11 21.20 4.74
CA ILE A 267 14.55 21.38 4.60
C ILE A 267 15.21 21.85 5.91
N PRO A 268 14.85 23.02 6.52
CA PRO A 268 15.42 23.41 7.80
C PRO A 268 15.12 22.43 8.94
N PHE A 269 13.96 21.73 8.90
CA PHE A 269 13.67 20.68 9.87
C PHE A 269 14.69 19.55 9.79
N ILE A 270 14.97 19.01 8.60
CA ILE A 270 15.94 17.92 8.39
C ILE A 270 17.34 18.35 8.83
N ILE A 271 17.76 19.55 8.41
CA ILE A 271 19.08 20.11 8.75
C ILE A 271 19.25 20.19 10.27
N LYS A 272 18.21 20.64 10.97
CA LYS A 272 18.21 20.76 12.42
C LYS A 272 18.24 19.40 13.10
N GLN A 273 17.35 18.48 12.72
CA GLN A 273 17.23 17.16 13.38
C GLN A 273 18.44 16.27 13.14
N LYS A 274 19.03 16.32 11.94
CA LYS A 274 20.22 15.53 11.61
C LYS A 274 21.53 16.29 11.90
N GLU A 275 21.46 17.46 12.51
CA GLU A 275 22.63 18.32 12.83
C GLU A 275 23.60 18.51 11.64
N ILE A 276 23.06 18.64 10.43
CA ILE A 276 23.83 18.64 9.16
C ILE A 276 24.96 19.67 9.17
N LEU A 277 24.74 20.84 9.76
CA LEU A 277 25.76 21.89 9.79
C LEU A 277 26.98 21.55 10.67
N LYS A 278 26.84 20.58 11.58
CA LYS A 278 27.94 20.09 12.43
C LYS A 278 28.72 18.94 11.77
N GLN A 279 28.21 18.37 10.69
CA GLN A 279 28.82 17.24 9.99
C GLN A 279 30.00 17.68 9.11
N SER A 280 30.81 16.70 8.70
CA SER A 280 31.94 16.90 7.79
C SER A 280 31.45 17.39 6.40
N ALA A 281 32.36 17.98 5.63
CA ALA A 281 32.06 18.44 4.27
C ALA A 281 31.56 17.28 3.36
N THR A 282 32.10 16.08 3.55
CA THR A 282 31.69 14.88 2.81
C THR A 282 30.25 14.47 3.14
N GLU A 283 29.90 14.40 4.42
CA GLU A 283 28.55 14.04 4.88
C GLU A 283 27.52 15.08 4.44
N ARG A 284 27.87 16.39 4.55
CA ARG A 284 27.01 17.46 4.01
C ARG A 284 26.80 17.35 2.50
N SER A 285 27.84 16.93 1.77
CA SER A 285 27.75 16.71 0.32
C SER A 285 26.75 15.58 0.00
N VAL A 286 26.79 14.47 0.74
CA VAL A 286 25.82 13.37 0.59
C VAL A 286 24.39 13.84 0.89
N PHE A 287 24.21 14.58 1.97
CA PHE A 287 22.90 15.14 2.33
C PHE A 287 22.35 16.07 1.21
N VAL A 288 23.21 16.93 0.64
CA VAL A 288 22.82 17.79 -0.49
C VAL A 288 22.35 16.97 -1.68
N ASP A 289 23.07 15.90 -2.03
CA ASP A 289 22.67 15.01 -3.12
C ASP A 289 21.36 14.30 -2.86
N GLU A 290 21.11 13.87 -1.62
CA GLU A 290 19.83 13.30 -1.20
C GLU A 290 18.69 14.33 -1.37
N CYS A 291 18.86 15.54 -0.84
CA CYS A 291 17.87 16.61 -0.97
C CYS A 291 17.60 16.97 -2.44
N LEU A 292 18.64 17.16 -3.24
CA LEU A 292 18.51 17.49 -4.65
C LEU A 292 17.83 16.36 -5.45
N SER A 293 18.09 15.10 -5.09
CA SER A 293 17.43 13.95 -5.70
C SER A 293 15.92 13.97 -5.49
N GLU A 294 15.46 14.33 -4.30
CA GLU A 294 14.04 14.46 -3.97
C GLU A 294 13.42 15.72 -4.61
N ILE A 295 14.14 16.87 -4.58
CA ILE A 295 13.70 18.11 -5.23
C ILE A 295 13.53 17.91 -6.73
N LYS A 296 14.40 17.14 -7.38
CA LYS A 296 14.30 16.83 -8.81
C LYS A 296 13.02 16.09 -9.19
N LEU A 297 12.36 15.43 -8.26
CA LEU A 297 11.08 14.73 -8.48
C LEU A 297 9.87 15.68 -8.44
N VAL A 298 10.05 16.91 -7.97
CA VAL A 298 8.99 17.92 -7.98
C VAL A 298 8.77 18.39 -9.42
N SER A 299 7.55 18.23 -9.93
CA SER A 299 7.24 18.53 -11.32
C SER A 299 7.06 20.03 -11.61
N ASP A 300 6.65 20.81 -10.59
CA ASP A 300 6.46 22.25 -10.70
C ASP A 300 7.79 22.99 -10.55
N SER A 301 8.21 23.68 -11.62
CA SER A 301 9.51 24.38 -11.66
C SER A 301 9.62 25.55 -10.69
N ILE A 302 8.50 26.19 -10.32
CA ILE A 302 8.48 27.30 -9.35
C ILE A 302 8.72 26.73 -7.94
N ILE A 303 8.02 25.67 -7.60
CA ILE A 303 8.21 24.97 -6.31
C ILE A 303 9.63 24.41 -6.23
N GLN A 304 10.13 23.80 -7.30
CA GLN A 304 11.50 23.29 -7.37
C GLN A 304 12.53 24.39 -7.11
N SER A 305 12.38 25.54 -7.76
CA SER A 305 13.26 26.69 -7.57
C SER A 305 13.22 27.25 -6.14
N ASP A 306 12.04 27.34 -5.52
CA ASP A 306 11.90 27.77 -4.11
C ASP A 306 12.61 26.79 -3.15
N LEU A 307 12.49 25.47 -3.40
CA LEU A 307 13.17 24.45 -2.60
C LEU A 307 14.70 24.55 -2.71
N ILE A 308 15.23 24.77 -3.92
CA ILE A 308 16.67 24.97 -4.14
C ILE A 308 17.16 26.22 -3.42
N LYS A 309 16.43 27.33 -3.54
CA LYS A 309 16.74 28.57 -2.85
C LYS A 309 16.77 28.42 -1.32
N ARG A 310 15.79 27.67 -0.75
CA ARG A 310 15.79 27.36 0.68
C ARG A 310 16.99 26.52 1.08
N LEU A 311 17.29 25.46 0.31
CA LEU A 311 18.47 24.64 0.56
C LEU A 311 19.74 25.47 0.51
N SER A 312 19.93 26.33 -0.51
CA SER A 312 21.03 27.25 -0.65
C SER A 312 21.24 28.13 0.60
N ASN A 313 20.17 28.75 1.08
CA ASN A 313 20.22 29.63 2.26
C ASN A 313 20.58 28.85 3.54
N GLU A 314 20.04 27.67 3.74
CA GLU A 314 20.26 26.90 4.97
C GLU A 314 21.66 26.30 5.07
N ILE A 315 22.28 25.93 3.94
CA ILE A 315 23.61 25.30 3.93
C ILE A 315 24.73 26.25 3.46
N SER A 316 24.39 27.50 3.09
CA SER A 316 25.32 28.50 2.60
C SER A 316 26.12 28.08 1.35
N ILE A 317 25.44 27.41 0.40
CA ILE A 317 25.98 27.04 -0.92
C ILE A 317 25.23 27.86 -2.00
N PRO A 318 25.93 28.49 -2.97
CA PRO A 318 25.28 29.26 -4.04
C PRO A 318 24.25 28.44 -4.82
N GLU A 319 23.09 29.05 -5.15
CA GLU A 319 22.02 28.38 -5.94
C GLU A 319 22.56 27.85 -7.28
N SER A 320 23.47 28.59 -7.94
CA SER A 320 24.08 28.16 -9.21
C SER A 320 24.84 26.84 -9.10
N GLU A 321 25.49 26.59 -7.97
CA GLU A 321 26.22 25.35 -7.71
C GLU A 321 25.23 24.19 -7.48
N LEU A 322 24.16 24.44 -6.71
CA LEU A 322 23.10 23.47 -6.50
C LEU A 322 22.35 23.11 -7.79
N LEU A 323 22.09 24.08 -8.67
CA LEU A 323 21.48 23.84 -9.98
C LEU A 323 22.39 23.00 -10.89
N ASN A 324 23.69 23.33 -11.00
CA ASN A 324 24.64 22.53 -11.76
C ASN A 324 24.70 21.08 -11.23
N ARG A 325 24.64 20.92 -9.92
CA ARG A 325 24.65 19.63 -9.27
C ARG A 325 23.33 18.88 -9.49
N LEU A 326 22.19 19.57 -9.43
CA LEU A 326 20.88 19.02 -9.76
C LEU A 326 20.84 18.44 -11.18
N ASP A 327 21.42 19.15 -12.15
CA ASP A 327 21.48 18.69 -13.54
C ASP A 327 22.34 17.43 -13.70
N SER A 328 23.44 17.33 -12.94
CA SER A 328 24.34 16.17 -12.91
C SER A 328 23.77 14.96 -12.18
N ILE A 329 22.84 15.16 -11.26
CA ILE A 329 22.16 14.07 -10.56
C ILE A 329 21.33 13.31 -11.58
N LYS A 330 21.81 12.13 -12.00
CA LYS A 330 20.98 11.13 -12.67
C LYS A 330 19.87 10.77 -11.67
N THR A 331 18.66 11.20 -11.95
CA THR A 331 17.53 11.01 -11.03
C THR A 331 17.51 9.57 -10.53
N LYS A 332 17.59 9.34 -9.22
CA LYS A 332 17.23 8.07 -8.58
C LYS A 332 15.80 7.63 -9.00
N ARG A 333 14.98 8.53 -9.58
CA ARG A 333 13.72 8.19 -10.26
C ARG A 333 13.97 7.54 -11.62
N TYR A 334 15.12 7.79 -12.29
CA TYR A 334 15.57 6.89 -13.34
C TYR A 334 16.08 5.56 -12.74
N ARG A 335 16.55 5.51 -11.47
CA ARG A 335 16.83 4.25 -10.75
C ARG A 335 15.61 3.71 -9.95
N GLN A 336 14.70 4.51 -9.43
CA GLN A 336 13.42 4.03 -8.85
C GLN A 336 12.29 3.96 -9.88
N ILE A 337 12.28 4.75 -10.95
CA ILE A 337 11.48 4.50 -12.19
C ILE A 337 12.28 3.60 -13.14
N SER A 338 13.60 3.39 -13.05
CA SER A 338 14.30 2.23 -13.62
C SER A 338 14.44 1.09 -12.61
N ASP A 339 14.23 1.23 -11.34
CA ASP A 339 14.07 0.15 -10.34
C ASP A 339 12.57 -0.09 -10.04
N GLU A 340 11.62 0.86 -10.07
CA GLU A 340 10.18 0.71 -10.34
C GLU A 340 9.88 0.58 -11.84
N LYS A 341 10.65 1.06 -12.81
CA LYS A 341 10.61 0.68 -14.23
C LYS A 341 11.65 -0.38 -14.56
N ALA A 342 12.45 -0.89 -13.67
CA ALA A 342 13.18 -2.16 -13.70
C ALA A 342 12.49 -3.19 -12.79
N GLU A 343 11.76 -2.85 -11.75
CA GLU A 343 10.55 -3.51 -11.21
C GLU A 343 9.32 -3.29 -12.11
N ILE A 344 9.11 -2.20 -12.84
CA ILE A 344 8.04 -1.92 -13.83
C ILE A 344 8.51 -2.19 -15.27
N LYS A 345 9.78 -2.36 -15.55
CA LYS A 345 10.31 -2.96 -16.82
C LYS A 345 10.71 -4.42 -16.65
N SER A 346 10.89 -4.93 -15.47
CA SER A 346 10.55 -6.30 -15.08
C SER A 346 9.02 -6.48 -14.96
N MET A 347 8.23 -5.43 -14.95
CA MET A 347 6.80 -5.25 -15.16
C MET A 347 6.42 -4.85 -16.61
N HIS A 348 7.24 -5.02 -17.60
CA HIS A 348 6.76 -5.27 -18.96
C HIS A 348 6.09 -6.65 -19.07
N TYR A 349 6.20 -7.47 -18.04
CA TYR A 349 5.46 -8.70 -17.79
C TYR A 349 4.23 -8.41 -16.89
N THR A 350 3.31 -7.58 -17.37
CA THR A 350 2.13 -7.15 -16.60
C THR A 350 0.92 -8.05 -16.83
N SER A 351 0.93 -8.84 -17.91
CA SER A 351 -0.12 -9.83 -18.16
C SER A 351 -0.03 -11.00 -17.17
N LEU A 352 -1.17 -11.60 -16.89
CA LEU A 352 -1.24 -12.78 -16.01
C LEU A 352 -0.36 -13.92 -16.56
N SER A 353 -0.29 -14.04 -17.89
CA SER A 353 0.55 -14.98 -18.61
C SER A 353 2.05 -14.72 -18.40
N GLU A 354 2.50 -13.48 -18.49
CA GLU A 354 3.91 -13.14 -18.27
C GLU A 354 4.35 -13.39 -16.82
N LYS A 355 3.48 -13.10 -15.86
CA LYS A 355 3.73 -13.44 -14.44
C LYS A 355 3.84 -14.95 -14.22
N ALA A 356 2.98 -15.73 -14.87
CA ALA A 356 3.04 -17.18 -14.79
C ALA A 356 4.34 -17.72 -15.43
N GLN A 357 4.81 -17.13 -16.55
CA GLN A 357 6.10 -17.48 -17.17
C GLN A 357 7.28 -17.18 -16.22
N LEU A 358 7.28 -16.03 -15.54
CA LEU A 358 8.32 -15.67 -14.58
C LEU A 358 8.32 -16.61 -13.35
N GLU A 359 7.14 -16.97 -12.85
CA GLU A 359 7.01 -17.89 -11.71
C GLU A 359 7.49 -19.32 -12.08
N LEU A 360 7.23 -19.77 -13.32
CA LEU A 360 7.79 -21.03 -13.84
C LEU A 360 9.30 -20.98 -13.98
N ILE A 361 9.89 -19.87 -14.43
CA ILE A 361 11.34 -19.68 -14.46
C ILE A 361 11.94 -19.74 -13.06
N LYS A 362 11.32 -19.10 -12.09
CA LYS A 362 11.73 -19.12 -10.68
C LYS A 362 11.68 -20.55 -10.11
N LEU A 363 10.60 -21.30 -10.37
CA LEU A 363 10.51 -22.71 -10.03
C LEU A 363 11.61 -23.53 -10.72
N ALA A 364 11.92 -23.23 -11.99
CA ALA A 364 12.96 -23.91 -12.76
C ALA A 364 14.36 -23.73 -12.19
N ILE A 365 14.66 -22.54 -11.68
CA ILE A 365 15.95 -22.24 -11.05
C ILE A 365 16.11 -22.96 -9.71
N HIS A 366 15.07 -22.93 -8.87
CA HIS A 366 15.16 -23.45 -7.50
C HIS A 366 14.82 -24.95 -7.38
N TYR A 367 14.00 -25.49 -8.28
CA TYR A 367 13.47 -26.86 -8.23
C TYR A 367 13.47 -27.51 -9.62
N PRO A 368 14.65 -27.76 -10.21
CA PRO A 368 14.77 -28.25 -11.59
C PRO A 368 14.10 -29.59 -11.83
N ASP A 369 13.97 -30.44 -10.81
CA ASP A 369 13.33 -31.75 -10.94
C ASP A 369 11.82 -31.69 -11.17
N ASN A 370 11.15 -30.65 -10.66
CA ASN A 370 9.69 -30.48 -10.78
C ASN A 370 9.23 -29.99 -12.18
N ILE A 371 10.16 -29.60 -13.05
CA ILE A 371 9.84 -28.91 -14.31
C ILE A 371 10.46 -29.54 -15.57
N LYS A 372 10.98 -30.79 -15.46
CA LYS A 372 11.64 -31.49 -16.56
C LYS A 372 10.77 -31.64 -17.82
N ASP A 373 9.44 -31.64 -17.66
CA ASP A 373 8.48 -31.91 -18.73
C ASP A 373 7.71 -30.64 -19.19
N ILE A 374 8.14 -29.43 -18.81
CA ILE A 374 7.46 -28.21 -19.21
C ILE A 374 7.68 -27.94 -20.70
N ASN A 375 6.56 -27.78 -21.42
CA ASN A 375 6.59 -27.35 -22.81
C ASN A 375 7.05 -25.89 -22.93
N VAL A 376 8.30 -25.67 -23.33
CA VAL A 376 8.90 -24.34 -23.53
C VAL A 376 8.11 -23.50 -24.53
N GLY A 377 7.38 -24.14 -25.46
CA GLY A 377 6.52 -23.48 -26.45
C GLY A 377 5.34 -22.67 -25.83
N LEU A 378 5.03 -22.84 -24.55
CA LEU A 378 4.04 -22.04 -23.83
C LEU A 378 4.55 -20.63 -23.48
N PHE A 379 5.86 -20.39 -23.56
CA PHE A 379 6.45 -19.09 -23.28
C PHE A 379 6.32 -18.17 -24.51
N THR A 380 5.50 -17.15 -24.40
CA THR A 380 5.19 -16.20 -25.49
C THR A 380 6.16 -15.02 -25.57
N SER A 381 6.85 -14.68 -24.47
CA SER A 381 7.92 -13.68 -24.44
C SER A 381 9.20 -14.29 -25.02
N PRO A 382 9.84 -13.72 -26.09
CA PRO A 382 11.05 -14.26 -26.67
C PRO A 382 12.19 -14.43 -25.66
N PHE A 383 12.36 -13.45 -24.76
CA PHE A 383 13.38 -13.49 -23.72
C PHE A 383 13.12 -14.59 -22.69
N LEU A 384 11.88 -14.70 -22.17
CA LEU A 384 11.51 -15.72 -21.16
C LEU A 384 11.54 -17.14 -21.77
N HIS A 385 11.19 -17.27 -23.05
CA HIS A 385 11.36 -18.53 -23.81
C HIS A 385 12.82 -18.93 -23.87
N ASP A 386 13.73 -18.02 -24.25
CA ASP A 386 15.17 -18.32 -24.37
C ASP A 386 15.78 -18.58 -22.98
N ALA A 387 15.36 -17.85 -21.94
CA ALA A 387 15.78 -18.08 -20.57
C ALA A 387 15.35 -19.47 -20.08
N MET A 388 14.09 -19.85 -20.25
CA MET A 388 13.59 -21.18 -19.88
C MET A 388 14.31 -22.30 -20.62
N LYS A 389 14.59 -22.10 -21.92
CA LYS A 389 15.35 -23.06 -22.76
C LYS A 389 16.79 -23.23 -22.29
N ALA A 390 17.44 -22.13 -21.88
CA ALA A 390 18.79 -22.17 -21.31
C ALA A 390 18.82 -22.92 -19.95
N ILE A 391 17.83 -22.68 -19.09
CA ILE A 391 17.69 -23.36 -17.80
C ILE A 391 17.45 -24.87 -18.01
N ALA A 392 16.51 -25.25 -18.88
CA ALA A 392 16.19 -26.63 -19.17
C ALA A 392 17.37 -27.41 -19.76
N LYS A 393 18.24 -26.75 -20.55
CA LYS A 393 19.44 -27.34 -21.11
C LYS A 393 20.55 -27.58 -20.07
N ASN A 394 20.62 -26.76 -19.05
CA ASN A 394 21.68 -26.82 -18.04
C ASN A 394 21.31 -27.69 -16.79
N ASN A 395 20.13 -28.28 -16.75
CA ASN A 395 19.65 -29.13 -15.65
C ASN A 395 20.38 -30.48 -15.47
N GLY A 396 21.57 -30.68 -16.06
CA GLY A 396 22.34 -31.92 -15.98
C GLY A 396 23.71 -31.82 -15.29
N GLU A 397 24.19 -30.62 -15.01
CA GLU A 397 25.53 -30.44 -14.41
C GLU A 397 25.44 -29.44 -13.23
N ASN A 398 26.22 -29.68 -12.17
CA ASN A 398 26.35 -28.83 -10.97
C ASN A 398 26.81 -27.39 -11.33
N ASN A 399 25.99 -26.61 -11.99
CA ASN A 399 26.33 -25.28 -12.46
C ASN A 399 25.93 -24.19 -11.48
N ASN A 400 26.94 -23.44 -11.07
CA ASN A 400 26.85 -22.21 -10.28
C ASN A 400 25.91 -21.20 -10.99
N GLU A 401 25.01 -20.52 -10.24
CA GLU A 401 24.08 -19.48 -10.73
C GLU A 401 24.75 -18.46 -11.65
N ALA A 402 26.03 -18.14 -11.40
CA ALA A 402 26.82 -17.23 -12.22
C ALA A 402 27.06 -17.75 -13.66
N GLN A 403 27.16 -19.08 -13.87
CA GLN A 403 27.33 -19.69 -15.19
C GLN A 403 26.00 -19.72 -15.96
N LEU A 404 24.89 -19.94 -15.25
CA LEU A 404 23.55 -19.88 -15.84
C LEU A 404 23.27 -18.49 -16.43
N LEU A 405 23.56 -17.44 -15.66
CA LEU A 405 23.36 -16.05 -16.10
C LEU A 405 24.21 -15.63 -17.31
N GLN A 406 25.39 -16.26 -17.51
CA GLN A 406 26.23 -16.04 -18.68
C GLN A 406 25.68 -16.69 -19.97
N THR A 407 24.89 -17.74 -19.84
CA THR A 407 24.32 -18.47 -20.99
C THR A 407 23.02 -17.86 -21.50
N ILE A 408 22.34 -17.05 -20.69
CA ILE A 408 21.07 -16.39 -21.06
C ILE A 408 21.36 -15.16 -21.93
N LYS A 409 20.91 -15.22 -23.19
CA LYS A 409 20.98 -14.09 -24.11
C LYS A 409 19.88 -13.08 -23.77
N GLY A 410 20.29 -11.86 -23.42
CA GLY A 410 19.37 -10.77 -23.10
C GLY A 410 20.14 -9.48 -22.84
N ASN A 411 19.42 -8.37 -22.78
CA ASN A 411 20.00 -7.09 -22.33
C ASN A 411 20.34 -7.13 -20.84
N GLU A 412 20.98 -6.09 -20.33
CA GLU A 412 21.41 -6.05 -18.93
C GLU A 412 20.22 -6.10 -17.95
N GLU A 413 19.10 -5.47 -18.29
CA GLU A 413 17.86 -5.44 -17.48
C GLU A 413 17.22 -6.84 -17.40
N GLU A 414 17.14 -7.55 -18.51
CA GLU A 414 16.62 -8.91 -18.60
C GLU A 414 17.47 -9.92 -17.80
N ARG A 415 18.77 -9.79 -17.86
CA ARG A 415 19.69 -10.63 -17.05
C ARG A 415 19.57 -10.36 -15.56
N ASN A 416 19.42 -9.07 -15.16
CA ASN A 416 19.20 -8.68 -13.78
C ASN A 416 17.87 -9.20 -13.24
N LEU A 417 16.83 -9.28 -14.08
CA LEU A 417 15.56 -9.89 -13.72
C LEU A 417 15.73 -11.37 -13.32
N ILE A 418 16.38 -12.17 -14.19
CA ILE A 418 16.62 -13.59 -13.89
C ILE A 418 17.50 -13.75 -12.64
N ALA A 419 18.53 -12.90 -12.46
CA ALA A 419 19.36 -12.89 -11.25
C ALA A 419 18.52 -12.60 -9.99
N SER A 420 17.56 -11.70 -10.08
CA SER A 420 16.65 -11.39 -8.94
C SER A 420 15.74 -12.57 -8.59
N LEU A 421 15.30 -13.35 -9.58
CA LEU A 421 14.49 -14.56 -9.37
C LEU A 421 15.32 -15.70 -8.75
N ALA A 422 16.61 -15.76 -9.06
CA ALA A 422 17.53 -16.74 -8.46
C ALA A 422 17.78 -16.47 -6.98
N ILE A 423 17.74 -15.21 -6.53
CA ILE A 423 17.96 -14.84 -5.12
C ILE A 423 16.70 -15.07 -4.25
N LYS A 424 15.51 -14.91 -4.83
CA LYS A 424 14.20 -15.00 -4.11
C LYS A 424 13.65 -16.43 -4.21
N GLY A 425 13.99 -17.31 -3.28
CA GLY A 425 13.39 -18.65 -3.19
C GLY A 425 11.90 -18.64 -2.82
N HIS A 426 11.22 -19.79 -3.01
CA HIS A 426 9.86 -20.02 -2.50
C HIS A 426 9.94 -20.47 -1.03
N GLU A 427 9.63 -19.58 -0.10
CA GLU A 427 9.47 -19.95 1.31
C GLU A 427 8.07 -20.53 1.54
N LYS A 428 7.96 -21.84 1.80
CA LYS A 428 6.77 -22.56 2.31
C LYS A 428 5.51 -22.65 1.41
N GLU A 429 5.59 -22.39 0.11
CA GLU A 429 4.45 -22.55 -0.80
C GLU A 429 4.39 -23.95 -1.42
N ASP A 430 3.15 -24.41 -1.76
CA ASP A 430 2.96 -25.69 -2.45
C ASP A 430 3.38 -25.59 -3.92
N LYS A 431 4.58 -26.09 -4.23
CA LYS A 431 5.23 -25.99 -5.54
C LYS A 431 4.43 -26.67 -6.66
N ASP A 432 3.79 -27.80 -6.34
CA ASP A 432 3.00 -28.57 -7.33
C ASP A 432 1.72 -27.82 -7.67
N GLN A 433 1.14 -27.09 -6.72
CA GLN A 433 -0.01 -26.24 -6.96
C GLN A 433 0.35 -25.02 -7.81
N ILE A 434 1.46 -24.33 -7.49
CA ILE A 434 1.96 -23.20 -8.28
C ILE A 434 2.24 -23.62 -9.72
N LEU A 435 2.89 -24.76 -9.91
CA LEU A 435 3.17 -25.31 -11.22
C LEU A 435 1.87 -25.52 -12.04
N LYS A 436 0.88 -26.17 -11.44
CA LYS A 436 -0.43 -26.44 -12.09
C LYS A 436 -1.15 -25.14 -12.47
N ASP A 437 -1.18 -24.17 -11.54
CA ASP A 437 -1.87 -22.90 -11.76
C ASP A 437 -1.21 -22.07 -12.86
N CYS A 438 0.13 -22.04 -12.89
CA CYS A 438 0.87 -21.34 -13.93
C CYS A 438 0.68 -22.00 -15.31
N LEU A 439 0.73 -23.33 -15.40
CA LEU A 439 0.50 -24.05 -16.66
C LEU A 439 -0.92 -23.82 -17.18
N LEU A 440 -1.93 -23.89 -16.33
CA LEU A 440 -3.32 -23.60 -16.70
C LEU A 440 -3.49 -22.19 -17.29
N ILE A 441 -2.85 -21.19 -16.67
CA ILE A 441 -2.86 -19.82 -17.19
C ILE A 441 -2.26 -19.73 -18.58
N LEU A 442 -1.12 -20.38 -18.81
CA LEU A 442 -0.41 -20.34 -20.11
C LEU A 442 -1.17 -21.09 -21.20
N GLU A 443 -1.80 -22.21 -20.89
CA GLU A 443 -2.61 -22.98 -21.84
C GLU A 443 -3.90 -22.24 -22.26
N GLN A 444 -4.50 -21.49 -21.35
CA GLN A 444 -5.71 -20.71 -21.62
C GLN A 444 -5.48 -19.40 -22.36
N GLU A 445 -4.28 -18.82 -22.26
CA GLU A 445 -3.97 -17.48 -22.82
C GLU A 445 -4.20 -17.37 -24.34
N PRO A 446 -3.77 -18.32 -25.20
CA PRO A 446 -4.04 -18.27 -26.64
C PRO A 446 -5.55 -18.27 -26.95
N ILE A 447 -6.32 -19.04 -26.20
CA ILE A 447 -7.79 -19.14 -26.36
C ILE A 447 -8.44 -17.81 -26.00
N LYS A 448 -8.04 -17.21 -24.88
CA LYS A 448 -8.55 -15.89 -24.43
C LYS A 448 -8.24 -14.79 -25.44
N LYS A 449 -7.01 -14.75 -26.00
CA LYS A 449 -6.64 -13.79 -27.05
C LYS A 449 -7.50 -13.97 -28.30
N LYS A 450 -7.76 -15.19 -28.71
CA LYS A 450 -8.58 -15.47 -29.89
C LYS A 450 -10.05 -15.06 -29.67
N ILE A 451 -10.61 -15.31 -28.49
CA ILE A 451 -11.93 -14.85 -28.09
C ILE A 451 -12.01 -13.32 -28.16
N GLN A 452 -11.02 -12.60 -27.64
CA GLN A 452 -11.00 -11.14 -27.66
C GLN A 452 -10.95 -10.59 -29.09
N LEU A 453 -10.11 -11.16 -29.95
CA LEU A 453 -10.04 -10.79 -31.37
C LEU A 453 -11.36 -11.00 -32.12
N LEU A 454 -12.07 -12.11 -31.84
CA LEU A 454 -13.37 -12.37 -32.43
C LEU A 454 -14.44 -11.40 -31.94
N ARG A 455 -14.43 -11.08 -30.64
CA ARG A 455 -15.35 -10.06 -30.06
C ARG A 455 -15.14 -8.69 -30.67
N ASP A 456 -13.88 -8.25 -30.79
CA ASP A 456 -13.54 -6.97 -31.39
C ASP A 456 -13.94 -6.91 -32.90
N LYS A 457 -13.83 -8.04 -33.60
CA LYS A 457 -14.28 -8.15 -34.98
C LYS A 457 -15.79 -8.08 -35.11
N ILE A 458 -16.52 -8.78 -34.24
CA ILE A 458 -17.99 -8.74 -34.19
C ILE A 458 -18.46 -7.32 -33.88
N ARG A 459 -17.90 -6.67 -32.88
CA ARG A 459 -18.23 -5.28 -32.51
C ARG A 459 -18.01 -4.30 -33.65
N ARG A 460 -16.91 -4.40 -34.39
CA ARG A 460 -16.67 -3.53 -35.57
C ARG A 460 -17.68 -3.75 -36.71
N LEU A 461 -18.17 -4.98 -36.88
CA LEU A 461 -19.22 -5.27 -37.85
C LEU A 461 -20.57 -4.67 -37.41
N GLU A 462 -20.92 -4.78 -36.14
CA GLU A 462 -22.12 -4.16 -35.54
C GLU A 462 -22.07 -2.63 -35.61
N GLU A 463 -20.93 -2.01 -35.33
CA GLU A 463 -20.73 -0.55 -35.45
C GLU A 463 -20.82 -0.05 -36.93
N SER A 464 -20.65 -0.94 -37.91
CA SER A 464 -20.79 -0.62 -39.34
C SER A 464 -22.14 -1.02 -39.94
N ASP A 465 -23.16 -1.28 -39.10
CA ASP A 465 -24.51 -1.77 -39.54
C ASP A 465 -24.48 -3.07 -40.37
N SER A 466 -23.41 -3.88 -40.20
CA SER A 466 -23.25 -5.16 -40.86
C SER A 466 -23.51 -6.30 -39.89
N LEU A 467 -24.35 -7.28 -40.27
CA LEU A 467 -24.61 -8.44 -39.42
C LEU A 467 -23.35 -9.34 -39.34
N PRO A 468 -22.93 -9.80 -38.15
CA PRO A 468 -21.85 -10.76 -38.02
C PRO A 468 -22.20 -12.09 -38.70
N ASP A 469 -21.22 -12.71 -39.35
CA ASP A 469 -21.36 -14.03 -39.97
C ASP A 469 -21.60 -15.10 -38.88
N ASP A 470 -22.58 -15.99 -39.07
CA ASP A 470 -22.91 -17.12 -38.19
C ASP A 470 -21.67 -17.98 -37.83
N LYS A 471 -20.69 -18.03 -38.74
CA LYS A 471 -19.43 -18.73 -38.48
C LYS A 471 -18.59 -18.09 -37.40
N LEU A 472 -18.55 -16.75 -37.31
CA LEU A 472 -17.83 -16.01 -36.26
C LEU A 472 -18.47 -16.23 -34.88
N ILE A 473 -19.80 -16.24 -34.85
CA ILE A 473 -20.54 -16.47 -33.59
C ILE A 473 -20.35 -17.92 -33.12
N THR A 474 -20.39 -18.87 -34.05
CA THR A 474 -20.16 -20.30 -33.75
C THR A 474 -18.75 -20.55 -33.26
N GLU A 475 -17.72 -19.96 -33.92
CA GLU A 475 -16.33 -20.07 -33.49
C GLU A 475 -16.11 -19.45 -32.09
N LEU A 476 -16.70 -18.30 -31.80
CA LEU A 476 -16.65 -17.68 -30.48
C LEU A 476 -17.28 -18.59 -29.41
N SER A 477 -18.46 -19.17 -29.70
CA SER A 477 -19.14 -20.07 -28.77
C SER A 477 -18.34 -21.36 -28.49
N ASN A 478 -17.67 -21.92 -29.49
CA ASN A 478 -16.84 -23.10 -29.30
C ASN A 478 -15.60 -22.82 -28.45
N LEU A 479 -14.88 -21.72 -28.72
CA LEU A 479 -13.74 -21.30 -27.90
C LEU A 479 -14.10 -20.96 -26.45
N GLN A 480 -15.31 -20.46 -26.21
CA GLN A 480 -15.82 -20.22 -24.85
C GLN A 480 -16.12 -21.53 -24.09
N LYS A 481 -16.46 -22.62 -24.80
CA LYS A 481 -16.61 -23.96 -24.18
C LYS A 481 -15.27 -24.58 -23.81
N ASP A 482 -14.22 -24.32 -24.61
CA ASP A 482 -12.86 -24.83 -24.38
C ASP A 482 -12.17 -24.15 -23.19
N LEU A 483 -12.72 -23.03 -22.67
CA LEU A 483 -12.26 -22.35 -21.47
C LEU A 483 -12.93 -22.84 -20.16
N LYS A 484 -13.99 -23.65 -20.27
CA LYS A 484 -14.68 -24.24 -19.10
C LYS A 484 -14.04 -25.56 -18.73
#